data_40a330f468b00bcc83a0d7f4877e4aa5
#
_entry.id   40a330f468b00bcc83a0d7f4877e4aa5
#
_cell.length_a   1.000
_cell.length_b   1.000
_cell.length_c   1.000
_cell.angle_alpha   90.00
_cell.angle_beta   90.00
_cell.angle_gamma   90.00
#
_symmetry.space_group_name_H-M   'P 1'
#
loop_
_entity.id
_entity.type
_entity.pdbx_description
1 polymer ?
#
loop_
_entity_poly.entity_id
_entity_poly.type
_entity_poly.pdbx_seq_one_letter_code
_entity_poly.pdbx_strand_id
1 'polypeptide(L)'
;MITFVKVVFILELRVENKNGKKHIFDAFRQKWVVLTPEEGVRQQFCQFLVDVKSYPQVCIANECTLPINGQLQRCDTVVYSKSHPVMLVKYKAPTVKITQDVINQALRYNTKLHVP
;
A
#
# COMPACT_ATOMS: atom_id res chain seq x y z
N MET A 1 -4.29 -7.85 10.78
CA MET A 1 -5.45 -7.22 10.12
C MET A 1 -5.23 -7.12 8.63
N ILE A 2 -6.22 -7.46 7.84
CA ILE A 2 -6.23 -7.25 6.40
C ILE A 2 -7.15 -6.07 6.12
N THR A 3 -6.65 -5.06 5.41
CA THR A 3 -7.38 -3.81 5.18
C THR A 3 -7.45 -3.50 3.69
N PHE A 4 -8.63 -3.16 3.20
CA PHE A 4 -8.87 -2.73 1.83
C PHE A 4 -9.18 -1.24 1.84
N VAL A 5 -8.38 -0.46 1.11
CA VAL A 5 -8.49 1.00 1.12
C VAL A 5 -8.80 1.51 -0.28
N LYS A 6 -9.87 2.28 -0.38
CA LYS A 6 -10.23 3.01 -1.60
C LYS A 6 -10.75 4.42 -1.29
N VAL A 7 -10.64 4.84 -0.03
CA VAL A 7 -11.04 6.18 0.42
C VAL A 7 -9.88 7.14 0.21
N VAL A 8 -10.17 8.33 -0.30
CA VAL A 8 -9.16 9.39 -0.47
C VAL A 8 -9.17 10.24 0.79
N PHE A 9 -8.00 10.40 1.40
CA PHE A 9 -7.80 11.29 2.55
C PHE A 9 -7.32 12.65 2.04
N ILE A 10 -7.75 13.72 2.71
CA ILE A 10 -7.32 15.07 2.35
C ILE A 10 -6.03 15.36 3.13
N LEU A 11 -4.89 15.02 2.53
CA LEU A 11 -3.57 15.25 3.08
C LEU A 11 -2.71 15.96 2.05
N GLU A 12 -1.79 16.79 2.54
CA GLU A 12 -0.83 17.45 1.67
C GLU A 12 0.24 16.46 1.25
N LEU A 13 0.41 16.30 -0.07
CA LEU A 13 1.36 15.38 -0.66
C LEU A 13 2.31 16.12 -1.60
N ARG A 14 3.54 15.61 -1.71
CA ARG A 14 4.56 16.19 -2.59
C ARG A 14 4.37 15.66 -4.01
N VAL A 15 3.81 16.50 -4.88
CA VAL A 15 3.48 16.15 -6.27
C VAL A 15 4.22 17.09 -7.21
N GLU A 16 4.81 16.54 -8.27
CA GLU A 16 5.46 17.30 -9.34
C GLU A 16 5.09 16.75 -10.71
N ASN A 17 5.11 17.60 -11.72
CA ASN A 17 4.90 17.20 -13.11
C ASN A 17 6.27 16.92 -13.74
N LYS A 18 6.46 15.70 -14.25
CA LYS A 18 7.69 15.27 -14.91
C LYS A 18 7.33 14.63 -16.25
N ASN A 19 7.89 15.18 -17.34
CA ASN A 19 7.66 14.68 -18.69
C ASN A 19 6.16 14.56 -19.05
N GLY A 20 5.36 15.55 -18.63
CA GLY A 20 3.93 15.57 -18.89
C GLY A 20 3.09 14.68 -18.00
N LYS A 21 3.69 13.98 -17.04
CA LYS A 21 2.96 13.12 -16.10
C LYS A 21 3.15 13.60 -14.67
N LYS A 22 2.09 13.54 -13.88
CA LYS A 22 2.19 13.82 -12.45
C LYS A 22 2.91 12.69 -11.75
N HIS A 23 3.87 13.05 -10.89
CA HIS A 23 4.62 12.13 -10.05
C HIS A 23 4.48 12.57 -8.61
N ILE A 24 4.50 11.60 -7.72
CA ILE A 24 4.48 11.82 -6.28
C ILE A 24 5.76 11.24 -5.67
N PHE A 25 6.33 11.94 -4.69
CA PHE A 25 7.47 11.41 -3.97
C PHE A 25 7.00 10.41 -2.93
N ASP A 26 7.41 9.15 -3.06
CA ASP A 26 7.12 8.12 -2.09
C ASP A 26 8.23 8.09 -1.04
N ALA A 27 7.94 8.65 0.13
CA ALA A 27 8.90 8.69 1.24
C ALA A 27 9.22 7.28 1.78
N PHE A 28 8.34 6.32 1.56
CA PHE A 28 8.52 4.95 2.05
C PHE A 28 9.46 4.15 1.15
N ARG A 29 9.38 4.34 -0.17
CA ARG A 29 10.29 3.74 -1.16
C ARG A 29 11.48 4.65 -1.51
N GLN A 30 11.47 5.89 -1.01
CA GLN A 30 12.51 6.91 -1.26
C GLN A 30 12.73 7.16 -2.75
N LYS A 31 11.65 7.31 -3.51
CA LYS A 31 11.72 7.58 -4.95
C LYS A 31 10.46 8.27 -5.46
N TRP A 32 10.58 8.89 -6.62
CA TRP A 32 9.45 9.43 -7.35
C TRP A 32 8.74 8.32 -8.11
N VAL A 33 7.43 8.27 -8.03
CA VAL A 33 6.59 7.31 -8.74
C VAL A 33 5.48 8.05 -9.49
N VAL A 34 4.99 7.46 -10.58
CA VAL A 34 3.88 8.04 -11.33
C VAL A 34 2.64 8.06 -10.44
N LEU A 35 1.97 9.21 -10.39
CA LEU A 35 0.75 9.36 -9.60
C LEU A 35 -0.45 8.80 -10.37
N THR A 36 -0.78 7.55 -10.10
CA THR A 36 -2.01 6.91 -10.55
C THR A 36 -3.10 7.09 -9.48
N PRO A 37 -4.39 6.87 -9.80
CA PRO A 37 -5.44 6.91 -8.77
C PRO A 37 -5.18 5.96 -7.61
N GLU A 38 -4.69 4.76 -7.89
CA GLU A 38 -4.34 3.78 -6.85
C GLU A 38 -3.15 4.24 -6.01
N GLU A 39 -2.11 4.80 -6.66
CA GLU A 39 -0.94 5.33 -5.95
C GLU A 39 -1.32 6.50 -5.05
N GLY A 40 -2.28 7.33 -5.50
CA GLY A 40 -2.80 8.43 -4.68
C GLY A 40 -3.45 7.92 -3.40
N VAL A 41 -4.24 6.86 -3.49
CA VAL A 41 -4.86 6.23 -2.31
C VAL A 41 -3.78 5.67 -1.38
N ARG A 42 -2.79 4.98 -1.93
CA ARG A 42 -1.68 4.41 -1.16
C ARG A 42 -0.93 5.49 -0.38
N GLN A 43 -0.51 6.55 -1.05
CA GLN A 43 0.28 7.59 -0.43
C GLN A 43 -0.47 8.27 0.71
N GLN A 44 -1.74 8.55 0.50
CA GLN A 44 -2.56 9.19 1.53
C GLN A 44 -2.78 8.27 2.73
N PHE A 45 -3.03 6.99 2.49
CA PHE A 45 -3.23 6.05 3.58
C PHE A 45 -1.94 5.79 4.37
N CYS A 46 -0.81 5.63 3.69
CA CYS A 46 0.48 5.46 4.37
C CYS A 46 0.82 6.68 5.22
N GLN A 47 0.57 7.89 4.70
CA GLN A 47 0.80 9.12 5.46
C GLN A 47 -0.15 9.20 6.66
N PHE A 48 -1.39 8.78 6.50
CA PHE A 48 -2.35 8.68 7.60
C PHE A 48 -1.86 7.73 8.69
N LEU A 49 -1.31 6.58 8.31
CA LEU A 49 -0.77 5.63 9.28
C LEU A 49 0.36 6.23 10.11
N VAL A 50 1.22 7.03 9.49
CA VAL A 50 2.32 7.69 10.19
C VAL A 50 1.80 8.85 11.06
N ASP A 51 1.01 9.75 10.48
CA ASP A 51 0.65 11.02 11.12
C ASP A 51 -0.45 10.86 12.16
N VAL A 52 -1.42 9.98 11.92
CA VAL A 52 -2.60 9.84 12.78
C VAL A 52 -2.50 8.60 13.66
N LYS A 53 -2.06 7.47 13.11
CA LYS A 53 -1.97 6.21 13.83
C LYS A 53 -0.61 5.97 14.47
N SER A 54 0.35 6.84 14.22
CA SER A 54 1.68 6.82 14.84
C SER A 54 2.53 5.58 14.53
N TYR A 55 2.28 4.92 13.40
CA TYR A 55 3.19 3.86 12.96
C TYR A 55 4.52 4.48 12.50
N PRO A 56 5.66 3.95 12.93
CA PRO A 56 6.95 4.41 12.40
C PRO A 56 7.04 4.18 10.90
N GLN A 57 7.57 5.16 10.18
CA GLN A 57 7.72 5.06 8.72
C GLN A 57 8.48 3.80 8.29
N VAL A 58 9.51 3.42 9.04
CA VAL A 58 10.33 2.24 8.74
C VAL A 58 9.56 0.92 8.87
N CYS A 59 8.39 0.93 9.52
CA CYS A 59 7.55 -0.25 9.68
C CYS A 59 6.55 -0.43 8.55
N ILE A 60 6.55 0.46 7.57
CA ILE A 60 5.61 0.43 6.43
C ILE A 60 6.39 0.09 5.16
N ALA A 61 6.09 -1.04 4.57
CA ALA A 61 6.74 -1.50 3.35
C ALA A 61 5.75 -1.53 2.19
N ASN A 62 6.06 -0.77 1.12
CA ASN A 62 5.25 -0.71 -0.08
C ASN A 62 5.83 -1.60 -1.17
N GLU A 63 4.96 -2.21 -1.96
CA GLU A 63 5.33 -3.04 -3.12
C GLU A 63 6.23 -4.21 -2.76
N CYS A 64 5.88 -4.92 -1.68
CA CYS A 64 6.59 -6.14 -1.28
C CYS A 64 6.30 -7.26 -2.27
N THR A 65 7.34 -8.01 -2.65
CA THR A 65 7.16 -9.22 -3.45
C THR A 65 7.36 -10.46 -2.59
N LEU A 66 6.51 -11.46 -2.79
CA LEU A 66 6.56 -12.73 -2.07
C LEU A 66 6.48 -13.89 -3.05
N PRO A 67 7.28 -14.96 -2.86
CA PRO A 67 7.10 -16.19 -3.63
C PRO A 67 5.91 -16.96 -3.09
N ILE A 68 4.91 -17.18 -3.95
CA ILE A 68 3.73 -17.98 -3.63
C ILE A 68 3.54 -18.98 -4.74
N ASN A 69 3.60 -20.29 -4.40
CA ASN A 69 3.46 -21.39 -5.35
C ASN A 69 4.43 -21.27 -6.53
N GLY A 70 5.69 -20.87 -6.26
CA GLY A 70 6.73 -20.75 -7.26
C GLY A 70 6.66 -19.49 -8.13
N GLN A 71 5.70 -18.60 -7.88
CA GLN A 71 5.57 -17.35 -8.61
C GLN A 71 5.76 -16.16 -7.67
N LEU A 72 6.45 -15.12 -8.15
CA LEU A 72 6.58 -13.89 -7.41
C LEU A 72 5.26 -13.11 -7.51
N GLN A 73 4.66 -12.79 -6.37
CA GLN A 73 3.47 -11.96 -6.30
C GLN A 73 3.74 -10.73 -5.45
N ARG A 74 3.05 -9.64 -5.76
CA ARG A 74 3.27 -8.34 -5.16
C ARG A 74 2.16 -8.00 -4.17
N CYS A 75 2.57 -7.58 -2.97
CA CYS A 75 1.68 -6.99 -1.97
C CYS A 75 1.76 -5.47 -2.07
N ASP A 76 0.64 -4.78 -1.89
CA ASP A 76 0.63 -3.32 -2.00
C ASP A 76 1.33 -2.66 -0.81
N THR A 77 0.93 -2.97 0.41
CA THR A 77 1.56 -2.46 1.63
C THR A 77 1.47 -3.51 2.72
N VAL A 78 2.56 -3.65 3.47
CA VAL A 78 2.60 -4.46 4.69
C VAL A 78 3.11 -3.57 5.82
N VAL A 79 2.41 -3.57 6.94
CA VAL A 79 2.82 -2.85 8.14
C VAL A 79 3.34 -3.86 9.15
N TYR A 80 4.51 -3.56 9.72
CA TYR A 80 5.19 -4.43 10.67
C TYR A 80 5.13 -3.82 12.08
N SER A 81 5.17 -4.66 13.09
CA SER A 81 5.37 -4.27 14.48
C SER A 81 6.27 -5.30 15.13
N LYS A 82 7.37 -4.85 15.75
CA LYS A 82 8.37 -5.74 16.37
C LYS A 82 8.82 -6.84 15.41
N SER A 83 9.08 -6.47 14.16
CA SER A 83 9.52 -7.36 13.08
C SER A 83 8.50 -8.41 12.65
N HIS A 84 7.25 -8.29 13.08
CA HIS A 84 6.16 -9.16 12.65
C HIS A 84 5.16 -8.39 11.80
N PRO A 85 4.65 -8.94 10.70
CA PRO A 85 3.60 -8.30 9.92
C PRO A 85 2.29 -8.29 10.72
N VAL A 86 1.70 -7.10 10.86
CA VAL A 86 0.45 -6.92 11.63
C VAL A 86 -0.70 -6.43 10.77
N MET A 87 -0.41 -5.91 9.59
CA MET A 87 -1.45 -5.42 8.67
C MET A 87 -1.01 -5.64 7.24
N LEU A 88 -1.92 -6.19 6.44
CA LEU A 88 -1.79 -6.27 4.99
C LEU A 88 -2.81 -5.32 4.39
N VAL A 89 -2.35 -4.39 3.57
CA VAL A 89 -3.23 -3.38 2.96
C VAL A 89 -3.27 -3.59 1.45
N LYS A 90 -4.48 -3.61 0.92
CA LYS A 90 -4.76 -3.69 -0.51
C LYS A 90 -5.42 -2.38 -0.95
N TYR A 91 -4.91 -1.77 -2.01
CA TYR A 91 -5.45 -0.52 -2.52
C TYR A 91 -6.19 -0.75 -3.82
N LYS A 92 -7.26 0.01 -4.00
CA LYS A 92 -7.99 0.11 -5.25
C LYS A 92 -8.30 1.58 -5.53
N ALA A 93 -8.31 1.96 -6.81
CA ALA A 93 -8.78 3.28 -7.20
C ALA A 93 -10.23 3.47 -6.70
N PRO A 94 -10.63 4.70 -6.35
CA PRO A 94 -11.95 4.94 -5.76
C PRO A 94 -13.13 4.43 -6.61
N THR A 95 -12.95 4.36 -7.93
CA THR A 95 -13.98 3.92 -8.87
C THR A 95 -14.00 2.42 -9.12
N VAL A 96 -13.00 1.69 -8.63
CA VAL A 96 -12.86 0.24 -8.85
C VAL A 96 -13.54 -0.52 -7.72
N LYS A 97 -14.36 -1.52 -8.07
CA LYS A 97 -15.02 -2.37 -7.07
C LYS A 97 -14.03 -3.35 -6.45
N ILE A 98 -14.21 -3.61 -5.16
CA ILE A 98 -13.51 -4.69 -4.48
C ILE A 98 -14.30 -5.97 -4.74
N THR A 99 -13.73 -6.86 -5.55
CA THR A 99 -14.36 -8.11 -5.94
C THR A 99 -13.88 -9.27 -5.05
N GLN A 100 -14.56 -10.42 -5.17
CA GLN A 100 -14.12 -11.62 -4.46
C GLN A 100 -12.71 -12.04 -4.88
N ASP A 101 -12.32 -11.82 -6.14
CA ASP A 101 -10.96 -12.14 -6.60
C ASP A 101 -9.90 -11.31 -5.87
N VAL A 102 -10.18 -10.04 -5.60
CA VAL A 102 -9.28 -9.18 -4.82
C VAL A 102 -9.13 -9.70 -3.40
N ILE A 103 -10.22 -10.11 -2.79
CA ILE A 103 -10.22 -10.70 -1.44
C ILE A 103 -9.41 -12.00 -1.44
N ASN A 104 -9.64 -12.86 -2.42
CA ASN A 104 -8.91 -14.13 -2.55
C ASN A 104 -7.41 -13.89 -2.73
N GLN A 105 -7.02 -12.88 -3.48
CA GLN A 105 -5.61 -12.51 -3.65
C GLN A 105 -4.98 -12.12 -2.31
N ALA A 106 -5.67 -11.30 -1.53
CA ALA A 106 -5.19 -10.90 -0.20
C ALA A 106 -5.04 -12.11 0.72
N LEU A 107 -5.98 -13.03 0.68
CA LEU A 107 -5.91 -14.25 1.48
C LEU A 107 -4.72 -15.13 1.06
N ARG A 108 -4.41 -15.20 -0.24
CA ARG A 108 -3.23 -15.93 -0.71
C ARG A 108 -1.93 -15.31 -0.20
N TYR A 109 -1.80 -13.98 -0.22
CA TYR A 109 -0.66 -13.31 0.38
C TYR A 109 -0.55 -13.65 1.87
N ASN A 110 -1.66 -13.70 2.56
CA ASN A 110 -1.67 -13.95 4.00
C ASN A 110 -1.27 -15.38 4.38
N THR A 111 -1.26 -16.32 3.44
CA THR A 111 -0.70 -17.66 3.70
C THR A 111 0.81 -17.60 3.99
N LYS A 112 1.48 -16.54 3.55
CA LYS A 112 2.91 -16.30 3.82
C LYS A 112 3.14 -15.34 4.96
N LEU A 113 2.29 -14.32 5.10
CA LEU A 113 2.48 -13.24 6.07
C LEU A 113 1.90 -13.57 7.45
N HIS A 114 0.84 -14.37 7.51
CA HIS A 114 0.16 -14.74 8.75
C HIS A 114 -0.28 -13.52 9.57
N VAL A 115 -0.83 -12.50 8.90
CA VAL A 115 -1.40 -11.32 9.56
C VAL A 115 -2.69 -11.73 10.26
N PRO A 116 -2.93 -11.23 11.49
CA PRO A 116 -4.17 -11.53 12.22
C PRO A 116 -5.45 -11.20 11.49
#